data_97e410fcd4003208b56cc3f254bcf2e5
#
_entry.id   97e410fcd4003208b56cc3f254bcf2e5
#
_cell.length_a   1.000
_cell.length_b   1.000
_cell.length_c   1.000
_cell.angle_alpha   90.00
_cell.angle_beta   90.00
_cell.angle_gamma   90.00
#
_symmetry.space_group_name_H-M   'P 1'
#
loop_
_entity.id
_entity.type
_entity.pdbx_description
1 polymer ?
#
loop_
_entity_poly.entity_id
_entity_poly.type
_entity_poly.pdbx_seq_one_letter_code
_entity_poly.pdbx_strand_id
1 'polypeptide(L)'
;MKDNRQKCDKNYHNEFVTTPGYGEKAQPVAGNSAGLHSLIHEEITLPAAVIKSSSLKNNLDWMQRFANQHKVKLSPHGKTTMTPAFFQQQLENGAWGITVATPAQAEIAALGGAKNIIMANQLVGRANMTIIANLIKSHGINFYCCVDSSRNVKALERAFAEHQLPLNVLIEFGVEGGRCGCRNQQDVVELATLIHQQPHLTLKGIEVYEGVIHGDNAEQDIRDFLNTTLDIAAQLQSKKLIEYKPLVTGAGSAWYDVVSECFANLEDFDAIIRPGCYAIHDTGIYLDAQNKVMQRAENNQGAACDLGGDLESALELWAYVISRPEPTKLVAGFGKRDVAFDAGLPIPERAYRDGEPISIESAVTTAVMDQHAFIEVDANSDLQVGDIIAFSTSHPCLTFDKWRAVAVCDDEYQVTHWVKTCF
;
A
#
# COMPACT_ATOMS: atom_id res chain seq x y z
N MET A 1 14.98 13.31 38.64
CA MET A 1 14.22 13.16 37.39
C MET A 1 14.11 11.67 37.11
N LYS A 2 12.95 11.09 37.41
CA LYS A 2 12.73 9.64 37.35
C LYS A 2 12.42 9.22 35.90
N ASP A 3 13.05 8.14 35.55
CA ASP A 3 13.06 7.46 34.27
C ASP A 3 11.63 7.08 33.79
N ASN A 4 11.15 7.74 32.77
CA ASN A 4 9.84 7.49 32.13
C ASN A 4 9.96 6.59 30.87
N ARG A 5 11.02 5.79 30.76
CA ARG A 5 11.33 4.98 29.56
C ARG A 5 10.68 3.58 29.51
N GLN A 6 9.82 3.22 30.45
CA GLN A 6 9.31 1.84 30.53
C GLN A 6 7.78 1.68 30.37
N LYS A 7 7.08 2.55 29.67
CA LYS A 7 5.62 2.40 29.46
C LYS A 7 5.17 2.50 27.98
N CYS A 8 6.05 2.21 27.02
CA CYS A 8 5.70 2.35 25.60
C CYS A 8 5.31 1.03 24.88
N ASP A 9 5.34 -0.14 25.51
CA ASP A 9 5.38 -1.42 24.77
C ASP A 9 4.14 -2.32 24.87
N LYS A 10 2.99 -1.91 25.39
CA LYS A 10 1.84 -2.84 25.54
C LYS A 10 0.44 -2.32 25.19
N ASN A 11 0.25 -1.09 24.71
CA ASN A 11 -1.11 -0.56 24.46
C ASN A 11 -1.40 -0.10 23.03
N TYR A 12 -0.47 -0.23 22.08
CA TYR A 12 -0.69 0.27 20.72
C TYR A 12 -1.74 -0.51 19.92
N HIS A 13 -1.90 -1.82 20.16
CA HIS A 13 -2.92 -2.63 19.46
C HIS A 13 -4.35 -2.15 19.68
N ASN A 14 -4.66 -1.59 20.83
CA ASN A 14 -6.02 -1.11 21.14
C ASN A 14 -6.31 0.31 20.65
N GLU A 15 -5.29 1.11 20.32
CA GLU A 15 -5.46 2.51 19.95
C GLU A 15 -5.98 2.69 18.50
N PHE A 16 -5.72 1.71 17.64
CA PHE A 16 -6.14 1.72 16.24
C PHE A 16 -7.34 0.82 15.95
N VAL A 17 -7.77 0.04 16.93
CA VAL A 17 -9.07 -0.62 16.91
C VAL A 17 -10.12 0.40 17.31
N THR A 18 -11.17 0.48 16.53
CA THR A 18 -12.27 1.44 16.76
C THR A 18 -13.60 0.72 16.57
N THR A 19 -14.65 1.33 17.06
CA THR A 19 -16.03 0.92 16.70
C THR A 19 -16.67 2.13 16.06
N PRO A 20 -17.15 2.03 14.80
CA PRO A 20 -17.83 3.14 14.15
C PRO A 20 -18.96 3.69 14.99
N GLY A 21 -18.96 5.00 15.20
CA GLY A 21 -19.93 5.69 16.02
C GLY A 21 -21.06 6.31 15.20
N TYR A 22 -21.87 7.11 15.87
CA TYR A 22 -23.02 7.79 15.26
C TYR A 22 -22.60 8.64 14.04
N GLY A 23 -23.25 8.36 12.89
CA GLY A 23 -23.01 9.01 11.61
C GLY A 23 -21.84 8.44 10.80
N GLU A 24 -21.18 7.38 11.27
CA GLU A 24 -20.14 6.67 10.52
C GLU A 24 -20.73 5.46 9.78
N LYS A 25 -20.08 5.03 8.71
CA LYS A 25 -20.45 3.85 7.92
C LYS A 25 -20.06 2.57 8.67
N ALA A 26 -20.71 1.46 8.32
CA ALA A 26 -20.45 0.13 8.88
C ALA A 26 -20.60 0.06 10.42
N GLN A 27 -21.58 0.79 10.98
CA GLN A 27 -21.84 0.77 12.42
C GLN A 27 -22.47 -0.56 12.86
N PRO A 28 -22.07 -1.10 14.03
CA PRO A 28 -22.81 -2.19 14.63
C PRO A 28 -24.23 -1.74 15.02
N VAL A 29 -25.21 -2.60 14.84
CA VAL A 29 -26.59 -2.33 15.27
C VAL A 29 -26.65 -2.37 16.79
N ALA A 30 -27.26 -1.36 17.41
CA ALA A 30 -27.34 -1.21 18.86
C ALA A 30 -28.04 -2.40 19.52
N GLY A 31 -27.39 -2.98 20.53
CA GLY A 31 -27.91 -4.13 21.30
C GLY A 31 -26.90 -5.25 21.51
N ASN A 32 -25.86 -5.35 20.69
CA ASN A 32 -24.88 -6.44 20.74
C ASN A 32 -23.45 -5.88 21.04
N SER A 33 -23.31 -5.08 22.05
CA SER A 33 -22.09 -4.32 22.36
C SER A 33 -20.90 -5.15 22.87
N ALA A 34 -20.98 -6.46 22.90
CA ALA A 34 -19.94 -7.35 23.45
C ALA A 34 -19.65 -8.61 22.63
N GLY A 35 -20.17 -8.73 21.41
CA GLY A 35 -20.03 -9.93 20.58
C GLY A 35 -19.52 -9.67 19.17
N LEU A 36 -19.29 -10.75 18.44
CA LEU A 36 -19.08 -10.73 17.00
C LEU A 36 -20.34 -10.23 16.29
N HIS A 37 -20.17 -9.51 15.17
CA HIS A 37 -21.29 -8.98 14.40
C HIS A 37 -21.33 -9.63 13.02
N SER A 38 -22.43 -10.27 12.70
CA SER A 38 -22.59 -10.95 11.41
C SER A 38 -22.97 -9.98 10.30
N LEU A 39 -22.20 -10.02 9.20
CA LEU A 39 -22.53 -9.30 7.97
C LEU A 39 -23.77 -9.87 7.30
N ILE A 40 -23.87 -11.20 7.23
CA ILE A 40 -24.97 -11.90 6.54
C ILE A 40 -26.29 -11.89 7.32
N HIS A 41 -26.24 -11.61 8.64
CA HIS A 41 -27.43 -11.44 9.49
C HIS A 41 -27.73 -9.97 9.83
N GLU A 42 -27.16 -9.02 9.06
CA GLU A 42 -27.49 -7.59 9.14
C GLU A 42 -27.18 -6.94 10.50
N GLU A 43 -26.15 -7.40 11.21
CA GLU A 43 -25.78 -6.85 12.52
C GLU A 43 -24.89 -5.61 12.43
N ILE A 44 -24.53 -5.18 11.21
CA ILE A 44 -23.87 -3.90 10.91
C ILE A 44 -24.61 -3.16 9.80
N THR A 45 -24.48 -1.82 9.80
CA THR A 45 -25.09 -1.00 8.75
C THR A 45 -24.31 -1.11 7.43
N LEU A 46 -25.04 -1.20 6.32
CA LEU A 46 -24.44 -1.19 4.97
C LEU A 46 -24.70 0.16 4.27
N PRO A 47 -23.81 0.61 3.34
CA PRO A 47 -22.67 -0.13 2.84
C PRO A 47 -21.54 -0.24 3.86
N ALA A 48 -20.71 -1.30 3.73
CA ALA A 48 -19.55 -1.54 4.56
C ALA A 48 -18.34 -1.99 3.71
N ALA A 49 -17.17 -1.41 3.97
CA ALA A 49 -15.90 -1.96 3.51
C ALA A 49 -15.40 -2.99 4.53
N VAL A 50 -15.07 -4.16 4.05
CA VAL A 50 -14.77 -5.33 4.86
C VAL A 50 -13.45 -5.95 4.41
N ILE A 51 -12.60 -6.31 5.37
CA ILE A 51 -11.36 -7.04 5.14
C ILE A 51 -11.50 -8.46 5.66
N LYS A 52 -11.27 -9.43 4.79
CA LYS A 52 -11.12 -10.84 5.17
C LYS A 52 -9.76 -11.06 5.83
N SER A 53 -9.77 -11.44 7.10
CA SER A 53 -8.54 -11.58 7.89
C SER A 53 -7.63 -12.71 7.38
N SER A 54 -8.20 -13.80 6.88
CA SER A 54 -7.46 -14.93 6.28
C SER A 54 -6.70 -14.51 5.03
N SER A 55 -7.36 -13.82 4.10
CA SER A 55 -6.73 -13.32 2.86
C SER A 55 -5.68 -12.25 3.14
N LEU A 56 -5.94 -11.31 4.08
CA LEU A 56 -4.94 -10.35 4.52
C LEU A 56 -3.69 -11.06 5.05
N LYS A 57 -3.87 -12.03 5.96
CA LYS A 57 -2.77 -12.81 6.52
C LYS A 57 -2.01 -13.58 5.45
N ASN A 58 -2.71 -14.26 4.54
CA ASN A 58 -2.10 -14.96 3.40
C ASN A 58 -1.18 -14.02 2.61
N ASN A 59 -1.68 -12.84 2.25
CA ASN A 59 -0.95 -11.86 1.44
C ASN A 59 0.31 -11.34 2.16
N LEU A 60 0.20 -11.05 3.46
CA LEU A 60 1.34 -10.61 4.26
C LEU A 60 2.42 -11.70 4.31
N ASP A 61 2.02 -12.94 4.60
CA ASP A 61 2.93 -14.09 4.69
C ASP A 61 3.57 -14.40 3.32
N TRP A 62 2.79 -14.37 2.24
CA TRP A 62 3.27 -14.66 0.89
C TRP A 62 4.33 -13.67 0.44
N MET A 63 4.05 -12.37 0.55
CA MET A 63 4.98 -11.32 0.10
C MET A 63 6.26 -11.28 0.96
N GLN A 64 6.16 -11.53 2.26
CA GLN A 64 7.36 -11.58 3.11
C GLN A 64 8.24 -12.80 2.76
N ARG A 65 7.64 -13.98 2.50
CA ARG A 65 8.38 -15.15 2.03
C ARG A 65 9.03 -14.88 0.68
N PHE A 66 8.33 -14.22 -0.24
CA PHE A 66 8.85 -13.79 -1.52
C PHE A 66 10.10 -12.91 -1.36
N ALA A 67 10.02 -11.86 -0.54
CA ALA A 67 11.14 -10.96 -0.27
C ALA A 67 12.33 -11.71 0.35
N ASN A 68 12.08 -12.60 1.31
CA ASN A 68 13.11 -13.40 1.98
C ASN A 68 13.82 -14.33 1.00
N GLN A 69 13.10 -14.96 0.07
CA GLN A 69 13.68 -15.88 -0.94
C GLN A 69 14.62 -15.14 -1.89
N HIS A 70 14.29 -13.91 -2.26
CA HIS A 70 15.17 -13.05 -3.06
C HIS A 70 16.26 -12.34 -2.24
N LYS A 71 16.25 -12.48 -0.91
CA LYS A 71 17.14 -11.77 0.02
C LYS A 71 17.07 -10.24 -0.12
N VAL A 72 15.88 -9.74 -0.42
CA VAL A 72 15.58 -8.31 -0.44
C VAL A 72 14.77 -7.93 0.79
N LYS A 73 14.93 -6.71 1.27
CA LYS A 73 14.12 -6.16 2.36
C LYS A 73 12.77 -5.67 1.82
N LEU A 74 11.70 -5.83 2.61
CA LEU A 74 10.37 -5.35 2.29
C LEU A 74 10.07 -4.07 3.06
N SER A 75 9.67 -3.00 2.36
CA SER A 75 9.18 -1.74 2.93
C SER A 75 7.84 -1.38 2.27
N PRO A 76 6.72 -1.99 2.70
CA PRO A 76 5.43 -1.84 2.04
C PRO A 76 5.00 -0.38 1.91
N HIS A 77 4.34 -0.03 0.79
CA HIS A 77 3.83 1.32 0.60
C HIS A 77 2.51 1.53 1.37
N GLY A 78 2.60 2.19 2.51
CA GLY A 78 1.48 2.43 3.45
C GLY A 78 0.36 3.31 2.91
N LYS A 79 0.60 4.10 1.83
CA LYS A 79 -0.43 4.96 1.22
C LYS A 79 -1.68 4.20 0.78
N THR A 80 -1.57 2.88 0.55
CA THR A 80 -2.69 2.07 0.08
C THR A 80 -3.82 2.01 1.11
N THR A 81 -3.50 1.77 2.36
CA THR A 81 -4.49 1.58 3.42
C THR A 81 -4.52 2.71 4.43
N MET A 82 -3.41 3.40 4.64
CA MET A 82 -3.22 4.37 5.73
C MET A 82 -3.76 3.87 7.07
N THR A 83 -3.59 2.56 7.32
CA THR A 83 -4.12 1.86 8.49
C THR A 83 -2.98 1.43 9.41
N PRO A 84 -2.73 2.11 10.54
CA PRO A 84 -1.63 1.79 11.44
C PRO A 84 -1.64 0.35 11.96
N ALA A 85 -2.83 -0.22 12.20
CA ALA A 85 -2.95 -1.63 12.60
C ALA A 85 -2.38 -2.60 11.55
N PHE A 86 -2.55 -2.31 10.27
CA PHE A 86 -1.97 -3.13 9.20
C PHE A 86 -0.46 -2.88 9.05
N PHE A 87 0.00 -1.65 9.31
CA PHE A 87 1.45 -1.39 9.36
C PHE A 87 2.13 -2.20 10.45
N GLN A 88 1.51 -2.31 11.64
CA GLN A 88 2.02 -3.16 12.71
C GLN A 88 2.11 -4.62 12.29
N GLN A 89 1.05 -5.17 11.68
CA GLN A 89 1.05 -6.55 11.18
C GLN A 89 2.15 -6.79 10.14
N GLN A 90 2.36 -5.85 9.21
CA GLN A 90 3.44 -5.92 8.23
C GLN A 90 4.83 -5.92 8.89
N LEU A 91 5.05 -5.06 9.88
CA LEU A 91 6.30 -4.97 10.63
C LEU A 91 6.54 -6.22 11.49
N GLU A 92 5.52 -6.73 12.16
CA GLU A 92 5.57 -7.98 12.95
C GLU A 92 5.85 -9.19 12.06
N ASN A 93 5.37 -9.17 10.82
CA ASN A 93 5.62 -10.22 9.83
C ASN A 93 7.02 -10.13 9.19
N GLY A 94 7.81 -9.12 9.52
CA GLY A 94 9.22 -9.02 9.11
C GLY A 94 9.54 -7.89 8.13
N ALA A 95 8.61 -7.01 7.81
CA ALA A 95 8.91 -5.83 6.99
C ALA A 95 9.99 -4.96 7.65
N TRP A 96 10.95 -4.52 6.86
CA TRP A 96 12.07 -3.68 7.32
C TRP A 96 11.63 -2.27 7.74
N GLY A 97 10.58 -1.76 7.13
CA GLY A 97 10.07 -0.42 7.35
C GLY A 97 8.76 -0.20 6.60
N ILE A 98 8.29 1.05 6.56
CA ILE A 98 7.10 1.46 5.80
C ILE A 98 7.48 2.55 4.81
N THR A 99 6.98 2.43 3.58
CA THR A 99 7.11 3.47 2.55
C THR A 99 5.88 4.37 2.55
N VAL A 100 6.09 5.66 2.37
CA VAL A 100 5.04 6.68 2.34
C VAL A 100 5.26 7.66 1.19
N ALA A 101 4.30 8.54 0.93
CA ALA A 101 4.40 9.56 -0.11
C ALA A 101 4.46 11.00 0.42
N THR A 102 4.04 11.24 1.67
CA THR A 102 3.96 12.59 2.26
C THR A 102 4.40 12.61 3.72
N PRO A 103 4.78 13.79 4.26
CA PRO A 103 5.12 13.91 5.68
C PRO A 103 3.99 13.50 6.64
N ALA A 104 2.73 13.83 6.32
CA ALA A 104 1.58 13.41 7.13
C ALA A 104 1.45 11.88 7.19
N GLN A 105 1.69 11.20 6.06
CA GLN A 105 1.71 9.74 6.04
C GLN A 105 2.89 9.17 6.85
N ALA A 106 4.03 9.89 6.90
CA ALA A 106 5.18 9.48 7.72
C ALA A 106 4.86 9.55 9.23
N GLU A 107 4.09 10.55 9.68
CA GLU A 107 3.61 10.63 11.06
C GLU A 107 2.77 9.38 11.40
N ILE A 108 1.86 9.00 10.52
CA ILE A 108 1.01 7.81 10.71
C ILE A 108 1.84 6.52 10.69
N ALA A 109 2.84 6.42 9.81
CA ALA A 109 3.73 5.25 9.79
C ALA A 109 4.55 5.12 11.11
N ALA A 110 5.02 6.25 11.65
CA ALA A 110 5.73 6.28 12.92
C ALA A 110 4.81 5.89 14.09
N LEU A 111 3.56 6.37 14.10
CA LEU A 111 2.54 5.96 15.08
C LEU A 111 2.23 4.46 14.97
N GLY A 112 2.21 3.90 13.76
CA GLY A 112 2.10 2.47 13.49
C GLY A 112 3.36 1.66 13.86
N GLY A 113 4.36 2.27 14.48
CA GLY A 113 5.55 1.58 15.01
C GLY A 113 6.74 1.48 14.03
N ALA A 114 6.64 2.06 12.82
CA ALA A 114 7.73 2.01 11.85
C ALA A 114 8.98 2.74 12.37
N LYS A 115 10.11 2.03 12.42
CA LYS A 115 11.42 2.61 12.77
C LYS A 115 12.19 3.08 11.54
N ASN A 116 11.96 2.45 10.39
CA ASN A 116 12.51 2.88 9.11
C ASN A 116 11.36 3.36 8.23
N ILE A 117 11.46 4.58 7.72
CA ILE A 117 10.43 5.19 6.87
C ILE A 117 11.09 5.75 5.61
N ILE A 118 10.67 5.24 4.45
CA ILE A 118 11.05 5.79 3.15
C ILE A 118 9.90 6.66 2.64
N MET A 119 10.12 7.96 2.50
CA MET A 119 9.22 8.80 1.73
C MET A 119 9.67 8.78 0.27
N ALA A 120 8.98 8.00 -0.56
CA ALA A 120 9.27 7.83 -1.99
C ALA A 120 8.80 9.06 -2.79
N ASN A 121 9.23 10.22 -2.35
CA ASN A 121 9.01 11.54 -2.93
C ASN A 121 10.06 12.53 -2.42
N GLN A 122 10.19 13.68 -3.10
CA GLN A 122 11.02 14.79 -2.70
C GLN A 122 10.39 15.52 -1.51
N LEU A 123 11.16 15.72 -0.44
CA LEU A 123 10.73 16.51 0.70
C LEU A 123 10.89 18.01 0.39
N VAL A 124 9.79 18.67 0.15
CA VAL A 124 9.74 20.08 -0.27
C VAL A 124 8.83 20.89 0.65
N GLY A 125 9.22 22.12 0.91
CA GLY A 125 8.47 23.07 1.71
C GLY A 125 8.87 23.09 3.20
N ARG A 126 9.00 24.30 3.77
CA ARG A 126 9.47 24.50 5.15
C ARG A 126 8.63 23.75 6.16
N ALA A 127 7.30 23.83 6.07
CA ALA A 127 6.38 23.14 6.99
C ALA A 127 6.59 21.63 6.96
N ASN A 128 6.68 21.05 5.78
CA ASN A 128 6.92 19.61 5.59
C ASN A 128 8.28 19.18 6.18
N MET A 129 9.33 19.95 5.95
CA MET A 129 10.66 19.69 6.51
C MET A 129 10.63 19.77 8.05
N THR A 130 9.89 20.74 8.63
CA THR A 130 9.72 20.86 10.08
C THR A 130 8.97 19.66 10.68
N ILE A 131 7.90 19.17 10.02
CA ILE A 131 7.19 17.96 10.44
C ILE A 131 8.17 16.78 10.53
N ILE A 132 8.95 16.54 9.48
CA ILE A 132 9.90 15.42 9.44
C ILE A 132 11.01 15.59 10.48
N ALA A 133 11.57 16.79 10.65
CA ALA A 133 12.58 17.05 11.67
C ALA A 133 12.04 16.76 13.09
N ASN A 134 10.82 17.19 13.39
CA ASN A 134 10.16 16.91 14.65
C ASN A 134 9.90 15.41 14.84
N LEU A 135 9.48 14.71 13.77
CA LEU A 135 9.21 13.28 13.80
C LEU A 135 10.49 12.47 14.10
N ILE A 136 11.60 12.80 13.42
CA ILE A 136 12.92 12.19 13.69
C ILE A 136 13.30 12.39 15.16
N LYS A 137 13.15 13.63 15.66
CA LYS A 137 13.53 13.99 17.03
C LYS A 137 12.66 13.31 18.09
N SER A 138 11.35 13.22 17.88
CA SER A 138 10.41 12.69 18.87
C SER A 138 10.32 11.16 18.90
N HIS A 139 10.47 10.50 17.75
CA HIS A 139 10.29 9.06 17.61
C HIS A 139 11.59 8.30 17.35
N GLY A 140 12.71 8.98 17.09
CA GLY A 140 14.00 8.35 16.82
C GLY A 140 13.98 7.44 15.60
N ILE A 141 13.23 7.81 14.57
CA ILE A 141 13.10 7.05 13.33
C ILE A 141 14.28 7.28 12.40
N ASN A 142 14.59 6.29 11.57
CA ASN A 142 15.44 6.41 10.39
C ASN A 142 14.56 6.84 9.21
N PHE A 143 14.62 8.10 8.86
CA PHE A 143 13.82 8.65 7.76
C PHE A 143 14.69 8.84 6.51
N TYR A 144 14.12 8.52 5.35
CA TYR A 144 14.74 8.63 4.03
C TYR A 144 13.78 9.37 3.10
N CYS A 145 14.26 10.32 2.30
CA CYS A 145 13.47 10.95 1.24
C CYS A 145 14.27 11.05 -0.06
N CYS A 146 13.56 11.20 -1.17
CA CYS A 146 14.16 11.35 -2.47
C CYS A 146 14.65 12.78 -2.71
N VAL A 147 15.70 12.91 -3.54
CA VAL A 147 16.21 14.15 -4.09
C VAL A 147 16.60 13.96 -5.57
N ASP A 148 16.35 15.00 -6.39
CA ASP A 148 16.68 15.00 -7.81
C ASP A 148 17.17 16.35 -8.31
N SER A 149 17.35 17.32 -7.42
CA SER A 149 17.76 18.67 -7.81
C SER A 149 18.67 19.35 -6.78
N SER A 150 19.63 20.11 -7.26
CA SER A 150 20.52 20.93 -6.40
C SER A 150 19.77 21.94 -5.55
N ARG A 151 18.63 22.45 -6.05
CA ARG A 151 17.77 23.39 -5.31
C ARG A 151 17.14 22.73 -4.08
N ASN A 152 16.64 21.50 -4.24
CA ASN A 152 16.05 20.75 -3.13
C ASN A 152 17.11 20.35 -2.10
N VAL A 153 18.27 19.84 -2.53
CA VAL A 153 19.42 19.51 -1.66
C VAL A 153 19.82 20.71 -0.79
N LYS A 154 20.00 21.89 -1.38
CA LYS A 154 20.35 23.12 -0.64
C LYS A 154 19.25 23.59 0.32
N ALA A 155 17.98 23.33 -0.01
CA ALA A 155 16.84 23.65 0.88
C ALA A 155 16.78 22.71 2.07
N LEU A 156 16.99 21.41 1.87
CA LEU A 156 17.08 20.40 2.91
C LEU A 156 18.23 20.67 3.86
N GLU A 157 19.44 20.92 3.33
CA GLU A 157 20.60 21.26 4.16
C GLU A 157 20.29 22.42 5.10
N ARG A 158 19.75 23.54 4.59
CA ARG A 158 19.42 24.70 5.42
C ARG A 158 18.42 24.35 6.51
N ALA A 159 17.35 23.62 6.17
CA ALA A 159 16.32 23.26 7.12
C ALA A 159 16.84 22.31 8.20
N PHE A 160 17.62 21.30 7.84
CA PHE A 160 18.11 20.32 8.80
C PHE A 160 19.30 20.85 9.63
N ALA A 161 20.07 21.80 9.10
CA ALA A 161 21.06 22.58 9.87
C ALA A 161 20.37 23.43 10.97
N GLU A 162 19.26 24.12 10.66
CA GLU A 162 18.46 24.85 11.65
C GLU A 162 17.96 23.94 12.79
N HIS A 163 17.57 22.71 12.47
CA HIS A 163 17.11 21.71 13.44
C HIS A 163 18.26 20.95 14.14
N GLN A 164 19.51 21.09 13.67
CA GLN A 164 20.69 20.34 14.13
C GLN A 164 20.50 18.81 14.05
N LEU A 165 19.92 18.33 12.96
CA LEU A 165 19.61 16.93 12.73
C LEU A 165 20.19 16.44 11.42
N PRO A 166 20.69 15.19 11.34
CA PRO A 166 21.05 14.56 10.07
C PRO A 166 19.78 14.10 9.33
N LEU A 167 19.82 14.14 8.00
CA LEU A 167 18.78 13.61 7.12
C LEU A 167 19.40 12.62 6.14
N ASN A 168 18.83 11.41 6.05
CA ASN A 168 19.20 10.47 5.00
C ASN A 168 18.45 10.81 3.71
N VAL A 169 19.18 10.85 2.59
CA VAL A 169 18.61 11.11 1.29
C VAL A 169 18.96 9.99 0.30
N LEU A 170 18.07 9.76 -0.66
CA LEU A 170 18.23 8.86 -1.79
C LEU A 170 18.15 9.72 -3.07
N ILE A 171 19.07 9.54 -4.00
CA ILE A 171 18.92 10.18 -5.30
C ILE A 171 17.89 9.36 -6.09
N GLU A 172 16.82 10.02 -6.56
CA GLU A 172 15.89 9.40 -7.48
C GLU A 172 16.48 9.43 -8.88
N PHE A 173 16.63 8.24 -9.49
CA PHE A 173 17.01 8.07 -10.87
C PHE A 173 15.77 7.68 -11.67
N GLY A 174 15.42 8.46 -12.67
CA GLY A 174 14.22 8.32 -13.46
C GLY A 174 14.49 8.25 -14.96
N VAL A 175 13.45 7.92 -15.72
CA VAL A 175 13.51 7.81 -17.19
C VAL A 175 12.97 9.06 -17.87
N GLU A 176 13.39 9.30 -19.10
CA GLU A 176 12.85 10.40 -19.93
C GLU A 176 11.34 10.22 -20.14
N GLY A 177 10.58 11.32 -20.05
CA GLY A 177 9.11 11.27 -20.09
C GLY A 177 8.44 10.68 -18.84
N GLY A 178 9.21 10.16 -17.90
CA GLY A 178 8.73 9.63 -16.63
C GLY A 178 8.41 10.72 -15.60
N ARG A 179 8.29 10.33 -14.34
CA ARG A 179 7.77 11.18 -13.24
C ARG A 179 8.85 12.13 -12.69
N CYS A 180 9.60 11.71 -11.70
CA CYS A 180 10.65 12.47 -11.02
C CYS A 180 12.03 11.86 -11.31
N GLY A 181 13.09 12.41 -10.72
CA GLY A 181 14.44 11.85 -10.74
C GLY A 181 15.39 12.48 -11.76
N CYS A 182 16.67 12.27 -11.56
CA CYS A 182 17.73 12.58 -12.51
C CYS A 182 17.56 11.75 -13.79
N ARG A 183 17.88 12.32 -14.95
CA ARG A 183 17.63 11.64 -16.24
C ARG A 183 18.85 10.94 -16.82
N ASN A 184 20.03 11.21 -16.27
CA ASN A 184 21.26 10.58 -16.72
C ASN A 184 22.25 10.39 -15.56
N GLN A 185 23.24 9.56 -15.77
CA GLN A 185 24.27 9.24 -14.79
C GLN A 185 25.11 10.47 -14.34
N GLN A 186 25.36 11.40 -15.24
CA GLN A 186 26.14 12.59 -14.94
C GLN A 186 25.43 13.47 -13.90
N ASP A 187 24.13 13.69 -14.06
CA ASP A 187 23.31 14.46 -13.11
C ASP A 187 23.32 13.79 -11.72
N VAL A 188 23.25 12.45 -11.67
CA VAL A 188 23.31 11.68 -10.39
C VAL A 188 24.68 11.90 -9.71
N VAL A 189 25.79 11.82 -10.43
CA VAL A 189 27.13 12.01 -9.86
C VAL A 189 27.34 13.44 -9.39
N GLU A 190 26.88 14.44 -10.15
CA GLU A 190 26.95 15.85 -9.76
C GLU A 190 26.13 16.12 -8.49
N LEU A 191 24.91 15.57 -8.42
CA LEU A 191 24.05 15.71 -7.27
C LEU A 191 24.63 15.00 -6.03
N ALA A 192 25.18 13.79 -6.19
CA ALA A 192 25.87 13.06 -5.14
C ALA A 192 27.08 13.84 -4.59
N THR A 193 27.85 14.45 -5.48
CA THR A 193 28.98 15.29 -5.10
C THR A 193 28.54 16.51 -4.30
N LEU A 194 27.43 17.14 -4.69
CA LEU A 194 26.84 18.24 -3.95
C LEU A 194 26.36 17.79 -2.55
N ILE A 195 25.67 16.64 -2.45
CA ILE A 195 25.19 16.09 -1.17
C ILE A 195 26.35 15.79 -0.24
N HIS A 196 27.44 15.21 -0.76
CA HIS A 196 28.63 14.89 0.03
C HIS A 196 29.27 16.11 0.69
N GLN A 197 29.04 17.31 0.14
CA GLN A 197 29.51 18.59 0.70
C GLN A 197 28.58 19.16 1.77
N GLN A 198 27.43 18.54 2.04
CA GLN A 198 26.42 19.05 2.97
C GLN A 198 26.52 18.35 4.33
N PRO A 199 26.87 19.05 5.42
CA PRO A 199 27.13 18.43 6.73
C PRO A 199 25.93 17.72 7.37
N HIS A 200 24.69 18.13 7.03
CA HIS A 200 23.47 17.58 7.63
C HIS A 200 22.75 16.59 6.69
N LEU A 201 23.30 16.31 5.50
CA LEU A 201 22.72 15.33 4.59
C LEU A 201 23.64 14.12 4.48
N THR A 202 23.04 12.94 4.47
CA THR A 202 23.76 11.67 4.25
C THR A 202 23.15 10.96 3.04
N LEU A 203 23.93 10.84 1.96
CA LEU A 203 23.52 10.05 0.80
C LEU A 203 23.56 8.55 1.18
N LYS A 204 22.40 7.89 1.12
CA LYS A 204 22.27 6.47 1.45
C LYS A 204 22.20 5.56 0.24
N GLY A 205 21.85 6.08 -0.93
CA GLY A 205 21.74 5.26 -2.13
C GLY A 205 20.86 5.88 -3.20
N ILE A 206 20.27 5.02 -4.02
CA ILE A 206 19.46 5.39 -5.19
C ILE A 206 18.06 4.79 -5.05
N GLU A 207 17.07 5.60 -5.39
CA GLU A 207 15.68 5.21 -5.54
C GLU A 207 15.27 5.23 -7.00
N VAL A 208 14.43 4.27 -7.41
CA VAL A 208 13.85 4.20 -8.75
C VAL A 208 12.37 3.85 -8.70
N TYR A 209 11.64 4.26 -9.72
CA TYR A 209 10.28 3.79 -9.96
C TYR A 209 10.12 3.31 -11.42
N GLU A 210 10.12 2.02 -11.59
CA GLU A 210 10.06 1.34 -12.88
C GLU A 210 8.66 1.32 -13.50
N GLY A 211 7.61 1.53 -12.68
CA GLY A 211 6.21 1.45 -13.11
C GLY A 211 5.77 2.52 -14.12
N VAL A 212 6.68 3.40 -14.56
CA VAL A 212 6.46 4.37 -15.64
C VAL A 212 7.01 3.87 -16.99
N ILE A 213 7.64 2.70 -17.02
CA ILE A 213 8.17 2.08 -18.23
C ILE A 213 7.09 1.15 -18.80
N HIS A 214 6.67 1.43 -20.02
CA HIS A 214 5.57 0.72 -20.70
C HIS A 214 5.97 0.32 -22.11
N GLY A 215 5.21 -0.55 -22.74
CA GLY A 215 5.40 -1.00 -24.11
C GLY A 215 5.67 -2.50 -24.21
N ASP A 216 5.87 -2.98 -25.42
CA ASP A 216 6.00 -4.42 -25.71
C ASP A 216 7.30 -5.02 -25.13
N ASN A 217 8.34 -4.19 -24.93
CA ASN A 217 9.62 -4.60 -24.34
C ASN A 217 9.80 -4.16 -22.89
N ALA A 218 8.71 -3.75 -22.19
CA ALA A 218 8.79 -3.16 -20.87
C ALA A 218 9.62 -3.96 -19.86
N GLU A 219 9.56 -5.29 -19.87
CA GLU A 219 10.35 -6.12 -18.97
C GLU A 219 11.86 -5.94 -19.20
N GLN A 220 12.32 -6.00 -20.46
CA GLN A 220 13.73 -5.82 -20.78
C GLN A 220 14.20 -4.38 -20.50
N ASP A 221 13.39 -3.40 -20.86
CA ASP A 221 13.69 -1.99 -20.61
C ASP A 221 13.80 -1.71 -19.09
N ILE A 222 12.97 -2.36 -18.27
CA ILE A 222 13.06 -2.29 -16.80
C ILE A 222 14.36 -2.95 -16.32
N ARG A 223 14.71 -4.13 -16.81
CA ARG A 223 15.96 -4.82 -16.43
C ARG A 223 17.19 -3.96 -16.78
N ASP A 224 17.23 -3.35 -17.95
CA ASP A 224 18.30 -2.49 -18.38
C ASP A 224 18.40 -1.22 -17.54
N PHE A 225 17.25 -0.63 -17.17
CA PHE A 225 17.17 0.51 -16.26
C PHE A 225 17.67 0.17 -14.85
N LEU A 226 17.31 -1.00 -14.32
CA LEU A 226 17.76 -1.46 -13.00
C LEU A 226 19.26 -1.78 -12.99
N ASN A 227 19.78 -2.42 -14.03
CA ASN A 227 21.21 -2.68 -14.17
C ASN A 227 22.02 -1.37 -14.24
N THR A 228 21.55 -0.38 -15.02
CA THR A 228 22.12 0.96 -15.05
C THR A 228 22.13 1.62 -13.67
N THR A 229 21.05 1.43 -12.90
CA THR A 229 20.94 1.95 -11.52
C THR A 229 22.01 1.33 -10.61
N LEU A 230 22.23 0.02 -10.71
CA LEU A 230 23.26 -0.69 -9.94
C LEU A 230 24.68 -0.21 -10.32
N ASP A 231 24.95 -0.03 -11.61
CA ASP A 231 26.24 0.50 -12.09
C ASP A 231 26.51 1.90 -11.54
N ILE A 232 25.49 2.76 -11.54
CA ILE A 232 25.60 4.11 -10.95
C ILE A 232 25.85 4.02 -9.45
N ALA A 233 25.13 3.18 -8.71
CA ALA A 233 25.32 3.01 -7.27
C ALA A 233 26.73 2.51 -6.94
N ALA A 234 27.25 1.54 -7.69
CA ALA A 234 28.64 1.05 -7.58
C ALA A 234 29.66 2.16 -7.86
N GLN A 235 29.42 2.99 -8.88
CA GLN A 235 30.27 4.13 -9.18
C GLN A 235 30.29 5.16 -8.04
N LEU A 236 29.14 5.47 -7.44
CA LEU A 236 29.06 6.40 -6.31
C LEU A 236 29.85 5.87 -5.10
N GLN A 237 29.76 4.56 -4.84
CA GLN A 237 30.51 3.90 -3.78
C GLN A 237 32.02 3.95 -4.06
N SER A 238 32.45 3.60 -5.28
CA SER A 238 33.86 3.64 -5.67
C SER A 238 34.49 5.04 -5.56
N LYS A 239 33.70 6.07 -5.80
CA LYS A 239 34.07 7.49 -5.63
C LYS A 239 34.00 7.96 -4.17
N LYS A 240 33.60 7.09 -3.24
CA LYS A 240 33.39 7.40 -1.81
C LYS A 240 32.35 8.51 -1.56
N LEU A 241 31.37 8.64 -2.47
CA LEU A 241 30.24 9.56 -2.31
C LEU A 241 29.13 8.91 -1.45
N ILE A 242 29.17 7.59 -1.29
CA ILE A 242 28.40 6.82 -0.33
C ILE A 242 29.40 6.06 0.56
N GLU A 243 29.37 6.33 1.86
CA GLU A 243 30.36 5.78 2.81
C GLU A 243 30.04 4.33 3.24
N TYR A 244 28.79 3.92 3.11
CA TYR A 244 28.28 2.62 3.56
C TYR A 244 27.80 1.80 2.36
N LYS A 245 27.33 0.60 2.65
CA LYS A 245 26.64 -0.24 1.67
C LYS A 245 25.46 0.55 1.07
N PRO A 246 25.45 0.82 -0.25
CA PRO A 246 24.42 1.63 -0.85
C PRO A 246 23.06 0.95 -0.77
N LEU A 247 22.04 1.73 -0.43
CA LEU A 247 20.67 1.32 -0.52
C LEU A 247 20.18 1.48 -1.95
N VAL A 248 19.62 0.41 -2.54
CA VAL A 248 18.92 0.46 -3.82
C VAL A 248 17.47 0.08 -3.59
N THR A 249 16.55 0.91 -4.05
CA THR A 249 15.14 0.67 -3.76
C THR A 249 14.27 0.98 -4.97
N GLY A 250 13.33 0.09 -5.24
CA GLY A 250 12.37 0.16 -6.33
C GLY A 250 11.13 -0.65 -6.02
N ALA A 251 10.44 -1.03 -7.05
CA ALA A 251 9.24 -1.82 -7.12
C ALA A 251 7.96 -1.12 -6.67
N GLY A 252 7.09 -0.92 -7.66
CA GLY A 252 5.65 -0.86 -7.46
C GLY A 252 5.05 -2.27 -7.38
N SER A 253 3.73 -2.35 -7.26
CA SER A 253 3.03 -3.64 -7.13
C SER A 253 2.96 -4.46 -8.42
N ALA A 254 3.38 -3.93 -9.57
CA ALA A 254 3.29 -4.63 -10.86
C ALA A 254 4.58 -5.33 -11.30
N TRP A 255 5.74 -4.90 -10.81
CA TRP A 255 7.06 -5.34 -11.26
C TRP A 255 8.00 -5.75 -10.11
N TYR A 256 7.44 -6.04 -8.93
CA TYR A 256 8.24 -6.38 -7.76
C TYR A 256 9.09 -7.65 -7.96
N ASP A 257 8.65 -8.57 -8.82
CA ASP A 257 9.37 -9.77 -9.21
C ASP A 257 10.64 -9.44 -10.01
N VAL A 258 10.52 -8.65 -11.07
CA VAL A 258 11.65 -8.25 -11.92
C VAL A 258 12.65 -7.41 -11.12
N VAL A 259 12.17 -6.48 -10.29
CA VAL A 259 13.06 -5.70 -9.41
C VAL A 259 13.77 -6.59 -8.40
N SER A 260 13.05 -7.55 -7.78
CA SER A 260 13.65 -8.47 -6.82
C SER A 260 14.69 -9.39 -7.47
N GLU A 261 14.44 -9.86 -8.69
CA GLU A 261 15.41 -10.68 -9.45
C GLU A 261 16.69 -9.87 -9.75
N CYS A 262 16.55 -8.63 -10.23
CA CYS A 262 17.70 -7.76 -10.48
C CYS A 262 18.47 -7.39 -9.22
N PHE A 263 17.78 -7.28 -8.08
CA PHE A 263 18.36 -6.91 -6.79
C PHE A 263 18.70 -8.12 -5.92
N ALA A 264 18.42 -9.35 -6.38
CA ALA A 264 18.68 -10.55 -5.62
C ALA A 264 20.18 -10.81 -5.42
N ASN A 265 20.52 -11.32 -4.22
CA ASN A 265 21.87 -11.78 -3.89
C ASN A 265 22.99 -10.72 -4.05
N LEU A 266 22.66 -9.44 -4.03
CA LEU A 266 23.63 -8.34 -4.07
C LEU A 266 24.31 -8.20 -2.70
N GLU A 267 25.54 -8.73 -2.57
CA GLU A 267 26.30 -8.62 -1.30
C GLU A 267 26.74 -7.18 -1.03
N ASP A 268 26.94 -6.37 -2.07
CA ASP A 268 27.44 -5.01 -1.98
C ASP A 268 26.34 -3.94 -1.82
N PHE A 269 25.05 -4.31 -1.87
CA PHE A 269 23.92 -3.40 -1.79
C PHE A 269 22.88 -3.80 -0.75
N ASP A 270 22.21 -2.83 -0.16
CA ASP A 270 21.01 -3.01 0.64
C ASP A 270 19.77 -2.84 -0.24
N ALA A 271 19.24 -3.94 -0.75
CA ALA A 271 18.09 -3.95 -1.65
C ALA A 271 16.75 -3.91 -0.90
N ILE A 272 15.86 -2.99 -1.30
CA ILE A 272 14.54 -2.82 -0.68
C ILE A 272 13.47 -2.72 -1.76
N ILE A 273 12.42 -3.54 -1.64
CA ILE A 273 11.22 -3.45 -2.49
C ILE A 273 10.05 -2.80 -1.74
N ARG A 274 9.15 -2.12 -2.48
CA ARG A 274 8.12 -1.27 -1.90
C ARG A 274 6.69 -1.51 -2.43
N PRO A 275 6.28 -2.74 -2.76
CA PRO A 275 4.90 -3.00 -3.16
C PRO A 275 3.96 -2.60 -2.02
N GLY A 276 2.78 -2.06 -2.34
CA GLY A 276 1.81 -1.62 -1.33
C GLY A 276 0.48 -2.33 -1.41
N CYS A 277 -0.02 -2.55 -2.63
CA CYS A 277 -1.35 -3.11 -2.84
C CYS A 277 -1.43 -4.61 -2.54
N TYR A 278 -0.30 -5.32 -2.47
CA TYR A 278 -0.26 -6.75 -2.20
C TYR A 278 -1.04 -7.17 -0.95
N ALA A 279 -0.96 -6.37 0.12
CA ALA A 279 -1.60 -6.69 1.39
C ALA A 279 -3.12 -6.86 1.25
N ILE A 280 -3.73 -6.02 0.44
CA ILE A 280 -5.18 -5.99 0.22
C ILE A 280 -5.55 -6.71 -1.07
N HIS A 281 -4.73 -6.52 -2.09
CA HIS A 281 -4.97 -7.00 -3.45
C HIS A 281 -6.31 -6.53 -4.01
N ASP A 282 -6.65 -6.89 -5.24
CA ASP A 282 -7.93 -6.60 -5.87
C ASP A 282 -8.28 -7.66 -6.92
N THR A 283 -9.42 -7.51 -7.55
CA THR A 283 -9.86 -8.34 -8.67
C THR A 283 -9.80 -7.59 -10.02
N GLY A 284 -9.00 -6.54 -10.08
CA GLY A 284 -8.80 -5.69 -11.26
C GLY A 284 -7.33 -5.56 -11.63
N ILE A 285 -6.79 -4.34 -11.56
CA ILE A 285 -5.45 -4.02 -12.09
C ILE A 285 -4.31 -4.80 -11.42
N TYR A 286 -4.41 -5.09 -10.13
CA TYR A 286 -3.35 -5.83 -9.43
C TYR A 286 -3.51 -7.35 -9.58
N LEU A 287 -4.72 -7.86 -9.79
CA LEU A 287 -4.91 -9.24 -10.24
C LEU A 287 -4.27 -9.47 -11.61
N ASP A 288 -4.49 -8.56 -12.58
CA ASP A 288 -3.85 -8.66 -13.88
C ASP A 288 -2.31 -8.55 -13.80
N ALA A 289 -1.81 -7.69 -12.93
CA ALA A 289 -0.38 -7.57 -12.69
C ALA A 289 0.20 -8.84 -12.05
N GLN A 290 -0.49 -9.41 -11.06
CA GLN A 290 -0.09 -10.64 -10.38
C GLN A 290 -0.10 -11.85 -11.31
N ASN A 291 -1.09 -11.97 -12.18
CA ASN A 291 -1.13 -13.01 -13.21
C ASN A 291 0.11 -12.95 -14.12
N LYS A 292 0.58 -11.74 -14.46
CA LYS A 292 1.82 -11.57 -15.23
C LYS A 292 3.06 -11.94 -14.42
N VAL A 293 3.10 -11.64 -13.12
CA VAL A 293 4.18 -12.07 -12.21
C VAL A 293 4.24 -13.59 -12.19
N MET A 294 3.12 -14.27 -11.98
CA MET A 294 3.06 -15.73 -11.94
C MET A 294 3.45 -16.34 -13.29
N GLN A 295 2.99 -15.78 -14.40
CA GLN A 295 3.36 -16.22 -15.74
C GLN A 295 4.88 -16.09 -16.02
N ARG A 296 5.49 -14.96 -15.58
CA ARG A 296 6.97 -14.81 -15.69
C ARG A 296 7.70 -15.83 -14.82
N ALA A 297 7.21 -16.07 -13.61
CA ALA A 297 7.78 -17.07 -12.72
C ALA A 297 7.70 -18.49 -13.28
N GLU A 298 6.58 -18.87 -13.90
CA GLU A 298 6.43 -20.16 -14.58
C GLU A 298 7.42 -20.31 -15.75
N ASN A 299 7.56 -19.27 -16.58
CA ASN A 299 8.45 -19.29 -17.74
C ASN A 299 9.94 -19.35 -17.35
N ASN A 300 10.31 -18.71 -16.25
CA ASN A 300 11.70 -18.51 -15.82
C ASN A 300 12.10 -19.40 -14.63
N GLN A 301 11.22 -20.27 -14.13
CA GLN A 301 11.40 -21.00 -12.87
C GLN A 301 11.68 -20.03 -11.70
N GLY A 302 10.93 -18.94 -11.65
CA GLY A 302 11.10 -17.89 -10.67
C GLY A 302 10.57 -18.26 -9.29
N ALA A 303 11.03 -17.55 -8.27
CA ALA A 303 10.75 -17.82 -6.86
C ALA A 303 9.25 -17.82 -6.50
N ALA A 304 8.42 -17.06 -7.22
CA ALA A 304 6.98 -17.00 -6.94
C ALA A 304 6.28 -18.36 -7.09
N CYS A 305 6.70 -19.19 -8.06
CA CYS A 305 6.16 -20.54 -8.24
C CYS A 305 6.50 -21.49 -7.08
N ASP A 306 7.68 -21.33 -6.47
CA ASP A 306 8.14 -22.20 -5.38
C ASP A 306 7.46 -21.92 -4.05
N LEU A 307 6.83 -20.74 -3.90
CA LEU A 307 6.20 -20.35 -2.65
C LEU A 307 4.88 -21.09 -2.36
N GLY A 308 4.20 -21.53 -3.41
CA GLY A 308 2.86 -22.11 -3.32
C GLY A 308 1.81 -21.07 -2.90
N GLY A 309 0.59 -21.21 -3.41
CA GLY A 309 -0.47 -20.20 -3.24
C GLY A 309 -0.21 -18.93 -4.04
N ASP A 310 -1.07 -17.95 -3.85
CA ASP A 310 -0.99 -16.66 -4.53
C ASP A 310 -1.57 -15.55 -3.64
N LEU A 311 -1.52 -14.30 -4.11
CA LEU A 311 -2.18 -13.16 -3.48
C LEU A 311 -3.70 -13.25 -3.69
N GLU A 312 -4.45 -12.88 -2.66
CA GLU A 312 -5.91 -12.95 -2.64
C GLU A 312 -6.52 -11.56 -2.43
N SER A 313 -7.66 -11.27 -3.07
CA SER A 313 -8.43 -10.07 -2.76
C SER A 313 -8.99 -10.16 -1.33
N ALA A 314 -8.53 -9.27 -0.47
CA ALA A 314 -8.96 -9.21 0.92
C ALA A 314 -10.05 -8.17 1.18
N LEU A 315 -10.24 -7.20 0.28
CA LEU A 315 -11.20 -6.11 0.44
C LEU A 315 -12.49 -6.39 -0.34
N GLU A 316 -13.60 -6.33 0.37
CA GLU A 316 -14.94 -6.42 -0.19
C GLU A 316 -15.77 -5.19 0.20
N LEU A 317 -16.69 -4.80 -0.68
CA LEU A 317 -17.76 -3.85 -0.38
C LEU A 317 -19.07 -4.60 -0.26
N TRP A 318 -19.76 -4.42 0.85
CA TRP A 318 -21.06 -5.04 1.12
C TRP A 318 -22.18 -4.01 1.07
N ALA A 319 -23.25 -4.28 0.35
CA ALA A 319 -24.38 -3.34 0.20
C ALA A 319 -25.70 -4.05 -0.05
N TYR A 320 -26.81 -3.38 0.30
CA TYR A 320 -28.16 -3.85 -0.01
C TYR A 320 -28.56 -3.56 -1.46
N VAL A 321 -29.34 -4.44 -2.04
CA VAL A 321 -30.22 -4.10 -3.14
C VAL A 321 -31.32 -3.18 -2.61
N ILE A 322 -31.33 -1.93 -3.04
CA ILE A 322 -32.30 -0.92 -2.56
C ILE A 322 -33.48 -0.73 -3.50
N SER A 323 -33.37 -1.18 -4.75
CA SER A 323 -34.46 -1.09 -5.74
C SER A 323 -34.30 -2.11 -6.86
N ARG A 324 -35.41 -2.59 -7.39
CA ARG A 324 -35.52 -3.36 -8.65
C ARG A 324 -36.55 -2.71 -9.55
N PRO A 325 -36.22 -1.60 -10.25
CA PRO A 325 -37.20 -0.84 -11.04
C PRO A 325 -37.65 -1.55 -12.31
N GLU A 326 -36.84 -2.50 -12.81
CA GLU A 326 -37.09 -3.28 -14.01
C GLU A 326 -36.70 -4.75 -13.78
N PRO A 327 -37.28 -5.72 -14.50
CA PRO A 327 -36.94 -7.14 -14.31
C PRO A 327 -35.44 -7.45 -14.45
N THR A 328 -34.73 -6.70 -15.30
CA THR A 328 -33.32 -6.90 -15.60
C THR A 328 -32.41 -5.90 -14.90
N LYS A 329 -32.92 -5.04 -14.00
CA LYS A 329 -32.14 -3.96 -13.40
C LYS A 329 -32.31 -3.88 -11.90
N LEU A 330 -31.19 -3.94 -11.18
CA LEU A 330 -31.12 -3.68 -9.75
C LEU A 330 -30.35 -2.39 -9.49
N VAL A 331 -30.62 -1.78 -8.36
CA VAL A 331 -29.84 -0.68 -7.80
C VAL A 331 -29.36 -1.07 -6.42
N ALA A 332 -28.04 -1.05 -6.21
CA ALA A 332 -27.46 -1.26 -4.89
C ALA A 332 -27.13 0.08 -4.21
N GLY A 333 -27.17 0.09 -2.88
CA GLY A 333 -27.04 1.26 -2.03
C GLY A 333 -25.60 1.69 -1.75
N PHE A 334 -24.78 1.82 -2.79
CA PHE A 334 -23.40 2.36 -2.73
C PHE A 334 -23.07 3.07 -4.05
N GLY A 335 -21.92 3.76 -4.09
CA GLY A 335 -21.46 4.39 -5.32
C GLY A 335 -20.02 4.92 -5.22
N LYS A 336 -19.72 5.97 -6.00
CA LYS A 336 -18.38 6.60 -6.07
C LYS A 336 -17.86 7.09 -4.72
N ARG A 337 -18.75 7.30 -3.74
CA ARG A 337 -18.37 7.71 -2.38
C ARG A 337 -17.96 6.54 -1.49
N ASP A 338 -18.06 5.31 -1.99
CA ASP A 338 -17.87 4.11 -1.19
C ASP A 338 -16.79 3.18 -1.76
N VAL A 339 -16.54 3.25 -3.09
CA VAL A 339 -15.65 2.32 -3.78
C VAL A 339 -14.91 3.02 -4.93
N ALA A 340 -13.75 2.48 -5.30
CA ALA A 340 -13.03 2.85 -6.51
C ALA A 340 -13.83 2.50 -7.78
N PHE A 341 -13.64 3.31 -8.82
CA PHE A 341 -14.28 3.13 -10.12
C PHE A 341 -13.38 3.56 -11.29
N ASP A 342 -12.14 3.92 -10.99
CA ASP A 342 -11.14 4.44 -11.94
C ASP A 342 -10.45 3.33 -12.74
N ALA A 343 -10.38 2.11 -12.18
CA ALA A 343 -9.70 0.96 -12.77
C ALA A 343 -10.67 -0.21 -13.06
N GLY A 344 -11.96 0.08 -13.20
CA GLY A 344 -13.03 -0.88 -13.40
C GLY A 344 -14.13 -0.71 -12.37
N LEU A 345 -15.28 -1.30 -12.62
CA LEU A 345 -16.42 -1.27 -11.70
C LEU A 345 -16.35 -2.42 -10.69
N PRO A 346 -16.96 -2.27 -9.48
CA PRO A 346 -17.06 -3.35 -8.52
C PRO A 346 -17.82 -4.55 -9.11
N ILE A 347 -17.33 -5.75 -8.85
CA ILE A 347 -17.90 -6.99 -9.41
C ILE A 347 -18.73 -7.68 -8.32
N PRO A 348 -20.03 -8.00 -8.57
CA PRO A 348 -20.83 -8.81 -7.66
C PRO A 348 -20.24 -10.22 -7.54
N GLU A 349 -19.94 -10.67 -6.31
CA GLU A 349 -19.28 -11.95 -6.05
C GLU A 349 -20.21 -12.95 -5.34
N ARG A 350 -20.99 -12.49 -4.39
CA ARG A 350 -21.88 -13.29 -3.57
C ARG A 350 -23.10 -12.48 -3.16
N ALA A 351 -24.21 -13.20 -2.91
CA ALA A 351 -25.42 -12.58 -2.37
C ALA A 351 -26.05 -13.43 -1.28
N TYR A 352 -26.75 -12.75 -0.37
CA TYR A 352 -27.38 -13.37 0.79
C TYR A 352 -28.80 -12.81 1.01
N ARG A 353 -29.69 -13.68 1.51
CA ARG A 353 -31.03 -13.34 1.97
C ARG A 353 -31.31 -14.10 3.27
N ASP A 354 -31.72 -13.40 4.33
CA ASP A 354 -31.99 -13.98 5.63
C ASP A 354 -30.88 -14.90 6.20
N GLY A 355 -29.61 -14.54 5.89
CA GLY A 355 -28.42 -15.29 6.27
C GLY A 355 -28.02 -16.44 5.33
N GLU A 356 -28.85 -16.77 4.34
CA GLU A 356 -28.61 -17.87 3.41
C GLU A 356 -28.07 -17.36 2.07
N PRO A 357 -27.11 -18.07 1.45
CA PRO A 357 -26.58 -17.70 0.15
C PRO A 357 -27.62 -17.87 -0.95
N ILE A 358 -27.66 -16.90 -1.88
CA ILE A 358 -28.51 -16.93 -3.07
C ILE A 358 -27.68 -16.74 -4.34
N SER A 359 -28.23 -17.18 -5.49
CA SER A 359 -27.51 -17.08 -6.77
C SER A 359 -27.28 -15.64 -7.18
N ILE A 360 -26.04 -15.33 -7.60
CA ILE A 360 -25.57 -14.07 -8.15
C ILE A 360 -25.25 -14.18 -9.65
N GLU A 361 -25.50 -15.33 -10.25
CA GLU A 361 -25.24 -15.54 -11.68
C GLU A 361 -25.88 -14.47 -12.54
N SER A 362 -25.23 -14.07 -13.62
CA SER A 362 -25.60 -12.98 -14.51
C SER A 362 -25.55 -11.56 -13.95
N ALA A 363 -25.29 -11.34 -12.67
CA ALA A 363 -25.21 -10.00 -12.11
C ALA A 363 -23.94 -9.28 -12.55
N VAL A 364 -24.10 -8.11 -13.19
CA VAL A 364 -22.97 -7.28 -13.66
C VAL A 364 -23.18 -5.84 -13.26
N THR A 365 -22.24 -5.22 -12.61
CA THR A 365 -22.26 -3.77 -12.35
C THR A 365 -21.99 -3.03 -13.66
N THR A 366 -22.90 -2.19 -14.08
CA THR A 366 -22.80 -1.46 -15.35
C THR A 366 -22.47 0.02 -15.19
N ALA A 367 -22.78 0.62 -14.04
CA ALA A 367 -22.43 2.00 -13.73
C ALA A 367 -22.50 2.28 -12.22
N VAL A 368 -21.81 3.34 -11.77
CA VAL A 368 -21.93 3.89 -10.43
C VAL A 368 -22.15 5.40 -10.48
N MET A 369 -23.12 5.87 -9.69
CA MET A 369 -23.32 7.28 -9.34
C MET A 369 -22.71 7.57 -7.96
N ASP A 370 -23.06 8.68 -7.31
CA ASP A 370 -22.51 9.03 -6.02
C ASP A 370 -22.77 7.94 -4.96
N GLN A 371 -24.02 7.48 -4.84
CA GLN A 371 -24.48 6.48 -3.86
C GLN A 371 -25.49 5.48 -4.44
N HIS A 372 -25.40 5.21 -5.73
CA HIS A 372 -26.20 4.21 -6.43
C HIS A 372 -25.28 3.44 -7.39
N ALA A 373 -25.30 2.12 -7.31
CA ALA A 373 -24.69 1.23 -8.30
C ALA A 373 -25.79 0.54 -9.10
N PHE A 374 -25.64 0.56 -10.42
CA PHE A 374 -26.55 -0.12 -11.33
C PHE A 374 -26.01 -1.51 -11.64
N ILE A 375 -26.85 -2.51 -11.45
CA ILE A 375 -26.54 -3.92 -11.68
C ILE A 375 -27.54 -4.45 -12.69
N GLU A 376 -27.02 -5.00 -13.77
CA GLU A 376 -27.80 -5.73 -14.77
C GLU A 376 -27.85 -7.20 -14.37
N VAL A 377 -29.02 -7.83 -14.50
CA VAL A 377 -29.29 -9.24 -14.18
C VAL A 377 -30.23 -9.85 -15.22
N ASP A 378 -30.30 -11.17 -15.29
CA ASP A 378 -31.34 -11.84 -16.06
C ASP A 378 -32.74 -11.54 -15.51
N ALA A 379 -33.73 -11.47 -16.38
CA ALA A 379 -35.12 -11.21 -15.98
C ALA A 379 -35.67 -12.22 -14.98
N ASN A 380 -35.14 -13.44 -14.98
CA ASN A 380 -35.49 -14.54 -14.08
C ASN A 380 -34.60 -14.60 -12.82
N SER A 381 -33.69 -13.64 -12.64
CA SER A 381 -32.87 -13.58 -11.42
C SER A 381 -33.76 -13.47 -10.18
N ASP A 382 -33.41 -14.24 -9.14
CA ASP A 382 -34.14 -14.26 -7.85
C ASP A 382 -33.78 -13.06 -6.96
N LEU A 383 -32.74 -12.28 -7.32
CA LEU A 383 -32.31 -11.10 -6.55
C LEU A 383 -33.44 -10.07 -6.41
N GLN A 384 -33.65 -9.57 -5.18
CA GLN A 384 -34.74 -8.62 -4.88
C GLN A 384 -34.29 -7.55 -3.87
N VAL A 385 -35.14 -6.57 -3.64
CA VAL A 385 -34.90 -5.52 -2.65
C VAL A 385 -34.77 -6.14 -1.24
N GLY A 386 -33.71 -5.74 -0.54
CA GLY A 386 -33.35 -6.25 0.77
C GLY A 386 -32.21 -7.28 0.73
N ASP A 387 -31.93 -7.89 -0.42
CA ASP A 387 -30.78 -8.80 -0.52
C ASP A 387 -29.47 -8.06 -0.29
N ILE A 388 -28.50 -8.73 0.32
CA ILE A 388 -27.15 -8.24 0.53
C ILE A 388 -26.27 -8.77 -0.59
N ILE A 389 -25.46 -7.91 -1.18
CA ILE A 389 -24.45 -8.31 -2.18
C ILE A 389 -23.07 -7.90 -1.68
N ALA A 390 -22.12 -8.84 -1.74
CA ALA A 390 -20.69 -8.59 -1.58
C ALA A 390 -20.05 -8.37 -2.95
N PHE A 391 -19.30 -7.27 -3.07
CA PHE A 391 -18.61 -6.88 -4.30
C PHE A 391 -17.11 -6.91 -4.09
N SER A 392 -16.38 -7.42 -5.06
CA SER A 392 -14.92 -7.20 -5.13
C SER A 392 -14.62 -5.79 -5.66
N THR A 393 -13.41 -5.33 -5.43
CA THR A 393 -12.98 -3.97 -5.80
C THR A 393 -11.88 -4.00 -6.85
N SER A 394 -11.86 -2.99 -7.72
CA SER A 394 -10.88 -2.87 -8.80
C SER A 394 -9.60 -2.14 -8.40
N HIS A 395 -9.62 -1.36 -7.30
CA HIS A 395 -8.49 -0.53 -6.86
C HIS A 395 -8.55 -0.24 -5.36
N PRO A 396 -7.74 -0.93 -4.53
CA PRO A 396 -7.82 -0.81 -3.07
C PRO A 396 -7.54 0.62 -2.57
N CYS A 397 -6.52 1.30 -3.13
CA CYS A 397 -6.11 2.62 -2.65
C CYS A 397 -7.24 3.65 -2.67
N LEU A 398 -7.98 3.73 -3.80
CA LEU A 398 -9.10 4.65 -3.97
C LEU A 398 -10.42 4.12 -3.37
N THR A 399 -10.40 2.97 -2.72
CA THR A 399 -11.50 2.49 -1.89
C THR A 399 -11.26 2.83 -0.43
N PHE A 400 -10.06 2.57 0.09
CA PHE A 400 -9.72 2.85 1.48
C PHE A 400 -9.87 4.33 1.86
N ASP A 401 -9.51 5.26 0.98
CA ASP A 401 -9.58 6.71 1.23
C ASP A 401 -11.01 7.24 1.47
N LYS A 402 -12.03 6.42 1.22
CA LYS A 402 -13.45 6.74 1.43
C LYS A 402 -14.00 6.29 2.76
N TRP A 403 -13.18 5.59 3.57
CA TRP A 403 -13.59 4.96 4.81
C TRP A 403 -12.75 5.45 5.99
N ARG A 404 -13.39 5.87 7.07
CA ARG A 404 -12.72 6.23 8.33
C ARG A 404 -12.35 5.02 9.16
N ALA A 405 -13.13 3.95 9.00
CA ALA A 405 -12.88 2.64 9.58
C ALA A 405 -13.30 1.56 8.58
N VAL A 406 -12.60 0.43 8.59
CA VAL A 406 -12.96 -0.76 7.84
C VAL A 406 -13.19 -1.91 8.80
N ALA A 407 -14.20 -2.73 8.53
CA ALA A 407 -14.49 -3.92 9.32
C ALA A 407 -13.49 -5.03 8.97
N VAL A 408 -13.06 -5.79 9.96
CA VAL A 408 -12.24 -7.00 9.76
C VAL A 408 -13.10 -8.20 10.16
N CYS A 409 -13.28 -9.15 9.25
CA CYS A 409 -14.09 -10.35 9.47
C CYS A 409 -13.27 -11.63 9.35
N ASP A 410 -13.80 -12.70 9.91
CA ASP A 410 -13.38 -14.07 9.67
C ASP A 410 -14.00 -14.66 8.38
N ASP A 411 -13.77 -15.95 8.14
CA ASP A 411 -14.23 -16.64 6.92
C ASP A 411 -15.75 -16.94 6.96
N GLU A 412 -16.38 -16.85 8.13
CA GLU A 412 -17.84 -16.96 8.34
C GLU A 412 -18.54 -15.59 8.31
N TYR A 413 -17.81 -14.53 7.87
CA TYR A 413 -18.29 -13.15 7.80
C TYR A 413 -18.76 -12.57 9.14
N GLN A 414 -18.15 -13.03 10.24
CA GLN A 414 -18.29 -12.41 11.53
C GLN A 414 -17.28 -11.27 11.67
N VAL A 415 -17.75 -10.05 11.84
CA VAL A 415 -16.87 -8.89 12.10
C VAL A 415 -16.29 -9.03 13.49
N THR A 416 -14.98 -9.20 13.56
CA THR A 416 -14.24 -9.37 14.80
C THR A 416 -13.86 -8.03 15.44
N HIS A 417 -13.56 -7.04 14.59
CA HIS A 417 -13.19 -5.68 15.02
C HIS A 417 -13.21 -4.73 13.82
N TRP A 418 -13.06 -3.43 14.11
CA TRP A 418 -12.83 -2.41 13.09
C TRP A 418 -11.46 -1.80 13.28
N VAL A 419 -10.80 -1.44 12.20
CA VAL A 419 -9.53 -0.73 12.20
C VAL A 419 -9.70 0.66 11.59
N LYS A 420 -9.05 1.64 12.22
CA LYS A 420 -9.09 3.03 11.80
C LYS A 420 -8.18 3.25 10.59
N THR A 421 -8.66 4.00 9.61
CA THR A 421 -7.84 4.58 8.54
C THR A 421 -7.46 6.02 8.90
N CYS A 422 -6.38 6.53 8.32
CA CYS A 422 -5.83 7.85 8.62
C CYS A 422 -5.57 8.66 7.34
N PHE A 423 -6.58 8.74 6.47
CA PHE A 423 -6.54 9.60 5.28
C PHE A 423 -6.84 11.05 5.62
#